data_6e72126cd24680ff2c0fc0259fdc761b
#
_entry.id   6e72126cd24680ff2c0fc0259fdc761b
#
_cell.length_a   1.000
_cell.length_b   1.000
_cell.length_c   1.000
_cell.angle_alpha   90.00
_cell.angle_beta   90.00
_cell.angle_gamma   90.00
#
_symmetry.space_group_name_H-M   'P 1'
#
loop_
_entity.id
_entity.type
_entity.pdbx_description
1 polymer ?
#
loop_
_entity_poly.entity_id
_entity_poly.type
_entity_poly.pdbx_seq_one_letter_code
_entity_poly.pdbx_strand_id
1 'polypeptide(L)'
;MIAGLRLAVSLLTVLPVGQRTDDPLSSSSAGRAMVAAPLVGLLVGGTAAGVMAGAEHVGLSRLLAATLAVATVAALTGGLHLDGLADTADGLGSGRPSDGALAIMRSGDTGPFGVATLVLVLLAQVSAAAQAGPLALLLAVVTGRVALTWSCRRGVPAARHDGLGALVASSVRTLVALGVVVVTAVGAGLVDLPAAAAVVAGVVAGEVLLRLAVRRL
;
A
#
# COMPACT_ATOMS: atom_id res chain seq x y z
N MET A 1 -19.87 4.31 -7.66
CA MET A 1 -18.47 4.14 -8.13
C MET A 1 -17.64 5.41 -7.88
N ILE A 2 -18.08 6.59 -8.33
CA ILE A 2 -17.34 7.86 -8.17
C ILE A 2 -17.09 8.23 -6.68
N ALA A 3 -18.09 8.09 -5.81
CA ALA A 3 -17.92 8.37 -4.37
C ALA A 3 -16.87 7.47 -3.69
N GLY A 4 -16.84 6.17 -4.03
CA GLY A 4 -15.82 5.24 -3.52
C GLY A 4 -14.41 5.60 -3.98
N LEU A 5 -14.23 5.99 -5.24
CA LEU A 5 -12.94 6.43 -5.77
C LEU A 5 -12.47 7.74 -5.11
N ARG A 6 -13.36 8.73 -4.95
CA ARG A 6 -13.02 9.98 -4.24
C ARG A 6 -12.58 9.71 -2.80
N LEU A 7 -13.29 8.83 -2.10
CA LEU A 7 -12.93 8.41 -0.75
C LEU A 7 -11.58 7.68 -0.74
N ALA A 8 -11.32 6.78 -1.70
CA ALA A 8 -10.04 6.10 -1.81
C ALA A 8 -8.87 7.07 -2.03
N VAL A 9 -9.03 8.06 -2.92
CA VAL A 9 -8.01 9.10 -3.15
C VAL A 9 -7.77 9.91 -1.87
N SER A 10 -8.84 10.32 -1.18
CA SER A 10 -8.74 11.09 0.07
C SER A 10 -8.07 10.30 1.21
N LEU A 11 -8.31 8.97 1.30
CA LEU A 11 -7.74 8.14 2.36
C LEU A 11 -6.30 7.70 2.07
N LEU A 12 -5.93 7.57 0.80
CA LEU A 12 -4.66 6.96 0.39
C LEU A 12 -3.67 7.95 -0.22
N THR A 13 -4.05 9.22 -0.35
CA THR A 13 -3.18 10.28 -0.90
C THR A 13 -3.40 11.61 -0.17
N VAL A 14 -2.46 12.53 -0.35
CA VAL A 14 -2.57 13.92 0.13
C VAL A 14 -3.38 14.83 -0.81
N LEU A 15 -3.92 14.29 -1.92
CA LEU A 15 -4.61 15.09 -2.92
C LEU A 15 -5.93 15.63 -2.38
N PRO A 16 -6.22 16.93 -2.53
CA PRO A 16 -7.42 17.57 -2.01
C PRO A 16 -8.63 17.26 -2.91
N VAL A 17 -9.19 16.08 -2.79
CA VAL A 17 -10.45 15.71 -3.42
C VAL A 17 -11.57 16.02 -2.44
N GLY A 18 -12.22 17.17 -2.56
CA GLY A 18 -13.25 17.63 -1.64
C GLY A 18 -14.20 16.51 -1.18
N GLN A 19 -14.21 16.24 0.12
CA GLN A 19 -15.17 15.33 0.72
C GLN A 19 -16.53 16.03 0.79
N ARG A 20 -17.58 15.36 0.34
CA ARG A 20 -18.92 15.75 0.73
C ARG A 20 -19.11 15.32 2.18
N THR A 21 -19.22 16.29 3.07
CA THR A 21 -19.42 16.09 4.52
C THR A 21 -20.72 15.36 4.87
N ASP A 22 -21.60 15.15 3.89
CA ASP A 22 -22.94 14.61 4.08
C ASP A 22 -23.01 13.07 4.06
N ASP A 23 -21.93 12.38 3.72
CA ASP A 23 -21.92 10.91 3.68
C ASP A 23 -21.12 10.38 4.90
N PRO A 24 -21.79 9.85 5.94
CA PRO A 24 -21.09 9.33 7.09
C PRO A 24 -20.14 8.20 6.67
N LEU A 25 -18.91 8.23 7.18
CA LEU A 25 -17.93 7.16 6.97
C LEU A 25 -18.50 5.84 7.49
N SER A 26 -19.06 5.06 6.60
CA SER A 26 -19.63 3.74 6.91
C SER A 26 -18.71 2.63 6.43
N SER A 27 -18.81 1.45 7.03
CA SER A 27 -18.06 0.26 6.59
C SER A 27 -18.34 -0.07 5.10
N SER A 28 -19.53 0.24 4.59
CA SER A 28 -19.87 0.04 3.18
C SER A 28 -19.18 1.05 2.25
N SER A 29 -19.04 2.32 2.66
CA SER A 29 -18.31 3.32 1.90
C SER A 29 -16.80 3.05 1.93
N ALA A 30 -16.27 2.63 3.09
CA ALA A 30 -14.89 2.19 3.25
C ALA A 30 -14.57 0.97 2.37
N GLY A 31 -15.45 -0.03 2.33
CA GLY A 31 -15.29 -1.20 1.45
C GLY A 31 -15.22 -0.81 -0.03
N ARG A 32 -16.09 0.10 -0.50
CA ARG A 32 -16.03 0.63 -1.87
C ARG A 32 -14.74 1.38 -2.16
N ALA A 33 -14.22 2.13 -1.17
CA ALA A 33 -12.94 2.81 -1.30
C ALA A 33 -11.78 1.81 -1.42
N MET A 34 -11.77 0.77 -0.59
CA MET A 34 -10.72 -0.27 -0.66
C MET A 34 -10.76 -1.06 -1.97
N VAL A 35 -11.94 -1.33 -2.55
CA VAL A 35 -12.05 -1.93 -3.89
C VAL A 35 -11.51 -1.00 -4.97
N ALA A 36 -11.60 0.32 -4.80
CA ALA A 36 -11.05 1.32 -5.72
C ALA A 36 -9.55 1.61 -5.49
N ALA A 37 -8.93 1.09 -4.44
CA ALA A 37 -7.53 1.34 -4.10
C ALA A 37 -6.53 1.04 -5.25
N PRO A 38 -6.69 -0.01 -6.08
CA PRO A 38 -5.81 -0.23 -7.24
C PRO A 38 -5.84 0.91 -8.26
N LEU A 39 -6.97 1.60 -8.43
CA LEU A 39 -7.05 2.79 -9.30
C LEU A 39 -6.24 3.96 -8.73
N VAL A 40 -6.20 4.11 -7.41
CA VAL A 40 -5.28 5.04 -6.75
C VAL A 40 -3.83 4.59 -6.95
N GLY A 41 -3.58 3.28 -6.94
CA GLY A 41 -2.30 2.71 -7.31
C GLY A 41 -1.84 3.08 -8.72
N LEU A 42 -2.76 3.05 -9.71
CA LEU A 42 -2.49 3.50 -11.08
C LEU A 42 -2.16 4.99 -11.13
N LEU A 43 -2.87 5.83 -10.39
CA LEU A 43 -2.61 7.26 -10.32
C LEU A 43 -1.22 7.55 -9.71
N VAL A 44 -0.95 7.03 -8.53
CA VAL A 44 0.30 7.27 -7.79
C VAL A 44 1.48 6.63 -8.52
N GLY A 45 1.34 5.35 -8.91
CA GLY A 45 2.37 4.61 -9.63
C GLY A 45 2.63 5.17 -11.02
N GLY A 46 1.59 5.60 -11.75
CA GLY A 46 1.72 6.25 -13.05
C GLY A 46 2.47 7.58 -12.96
N THR A 47 2.15 8.40 -11.95
CA THR A 47 2.89 9.64 -11.68
C THR A 47 4.36 9.35 -11.37
N ALA A 48 4.64 8.39 -10.48
CA ALA A 48 6.01 8.02 -10.11
C ALA A 48 6.79 7.44 -11.29
N ALA A 49 6.16 6.57 -12.10
CA ALA A 49 6.75 6.03 -13.33
C ALA A 49 7.04 7.13 -14.35
N GLY A 50 6.15 8.11 -14.50
CA GLY A 50 6.36 9.28 -15.33
C GLY A 50 7.53 10.14 -14.86
N VAL A 51 7.67 10.36 -13.54
CA VAL A 51 8.83 11.07 -12.95
C VAL A 51 10.12 10.30 -13.26
N MET A 52 10.12 8.98 -13.07
CA MET A 52 11.29 8.14 -13.37
C MET A 52 11.70 8.24 -14.83
N ALA A 53 10.74 8.03 -15.75
CA ALA A 53 11.00 8.09 -17.19
C ALA A 53 11.46 9.49 -17.64
N GLY A 54 10.85 10.55 -17.10
CA GLY A 54 11.25 11.93 -17.37
C GLY A 54 12.66 12.24 -16.86
N ALA A 55 13.01 11.76 -15.66
CA ALA A 55 14.36 11.92 -15.10
C ALA A 55 15.42 11.20 -15.94
N GLU A 56 15.14 9.98 -16.41
CA GLU A 56 16.03 9.24 -17.31
C GLU A 56 16.15 9.96 -18.67
N HIS A 57 15.04 10.51 -19.19
CA HIS A 57 15.06 11.23 -20.47
C HIS A 57 15.93 12.48 -20.45
N VAL A 58 16.01 13.17 -19.31
CA VAL A 58 16.90 14.34 -19.15
C VAL A 58 18.33 13.96 -18.72
N GLY A 59 18.68 12.67 -18.76
CA GLY A 59 20.04 12.19 -18.55
C GLY A 59 20.42 11.91 -17.09
N LEU A 60 19.48 11.88 -16.16
CA LEU A 60 19.77 11.47 -14.79
C LEU A 60 20.06 9.96 -14.73
N SER A 61 20.92 9.56 -13.77
CA SER A 61 21.20 8.14 -13.59
C SER A 61 19.94 7.38 -13.16
N ARG A 62 19.84 6.09 -13.54
CA ARG A 62 18.70 5.22 -13.15
C ARG A 62 18.48 5.19 -11.65
N LEU A 63 19.57 5.20 -10.86
CA LEU A 63 19.47 5.20 -9.40
C LEU A 63 18.80 6.50 -8.90
N LEU A 64 19.19 7.66 -9.41
CA LEU A 64 18.59 8.93 -9.04
C LEU A 64 17.14 9.02 -9.51
N ALA A 65 16.85 8.59 -10.75
CA ALA A 65 15.50 8.55 -11.30
C ALA A 65 14.56 7.65 -10.45
N ALA A 66 15.02 6.46 -10.05
CA ALA A 66 14.28 5.57 -9.15
C ALA A 66 14.10 6.18 -7.75
N THR A 67 15.11 6.86 -7.22
CA THR A 67 15.00 7.57 -5.93
C THR A 67 13.92 8.64 -5.98
N LEU A 68 13.90 9.48 -7.02
CA LEU A 68 12.89 10.51 -7.22
C LEU A 68 11.49 9.90 -7.37
N ALA A 69 11.37 8.77 -8.06
CA ALA A 69 10.10 8.08 -8.24
C ALA A 69 9.57 7.49 -6.92
N VAL A 70 10.41 6.82 -6.12
CA VAL A 70 10.02 6.31 -4.79
C VAL A 70 9.68 7.45 -3.85
N ALA A 71 10.43 8.56 -3.87
CA ALA A 71 10.11 9.77 -3.12
C ALA A 71 8.75 10.37 -3.56
N THR A 72 8.42 10.31 -4.85
CA THR A 72 7.11 10.74 -5.38
C THR A 72 5.97 9.90 -4.81
N VAL A 73 6.13 8.56 -4.74
CA VAL A 73 5.15 7.69 -4.09
C VAL A 73 4.96 8.08 -2.62
N ALA A 74 6.05 8.28 -1.88
CA ALA A 74 6.00 8.69 -0.48
C ALA A 74 5.31 10.05 -0.30
N ALA A 75 5.65 11.04 -1.11
CA ALA A 75 5.06 12.38 -1.06
C ALA A 75 3.57 12.36 -1.37
N LEU A 76 3.15 11.68 -2.46
CA LEU A 76 1.74 11.60 -2.85
C LEU A 76 0.87 10.86 -1.84
N THR A 77 1.45 9.93 -1.08
CA THR A 77 0.73 9.19 -0.01
C THR A 77 0.91 9.82 1.38
N GLY A 78 1.61 10.95 1.49
CA GLY A 78 1.89 11.61 2.77
C GLY A 78 2.67 10.73 3.74
N GLY A 79 3.45 9.77 3.23
CA GLY A 79 4.21 8.83 4.07
C GLY A 79 3.36 7.75 4.76
N LEU A 80 2.03 7.73 4.59
CA LEU A 80 1.10 6.84 5.30
C LEU A 80 1.55 5.37 5.37
N HIS A 81 2.09 4.86 4.26
CA HIS A 81 2.51 3.46 4.19
C HIS A 81 3.89 3.23 4.80
N LEU A 82 4.76 4.25 4.77
CA LEU A 82 6.06 4.21 5.44
C LEU A 82 5.90 4.26 6.96
N ASP A 83 5.02 5.12 7.44
CA ASP A 83 4.63 5.21 8.84
C ASP A 83 4.08 3.86 9.36
N GLY A 84 3.08 3.31 8.66
CA GLY A 84 2.54 2.00 9.02
C GLY A 84 3.56 0.85 8.94
N LEU A 85 4.56 0.91 8.04
CA LEU A 85 5.66 -0.05 7.98
C LEU A 85 6.57 0.08 9.22
N ALA A 86 6.95 1.30 9.58
CA ALA A 86 7.78 1.58 10.75
C ALA A 86 7.10 1.12 12.04
N ASP A 87 5.86 1.55 12.26
CA ASP A 87 5.05 1.17 13.41
C ASP A 87 4.92 -0.35 13.55
N THR A 88 4.61 -1.03 12.44
CA THR A 88 4.47 -2.50 12.43
C THR A 88 5.79 -3.17 12.78
N ALA A 89 6.91 -2.67 12.23
CA ALA A 89 8.23 -3.21 12.51
C ALA A 89 8.63 -3.01 13.99
N ASP A 90 8.36 -1.84 14.55
CA ASP A 90 8.63 -1.56 15.97
C ASP A 90 7.72 -2.39 16.88
N GLY A 91 6.42 -2.48 16.57
CA GLY A 91 5.50 -3.32 17.32
C GLY A 91 5.92 -4.78 17.36
N LEU A 92 6.13 -5.39 16.19
CA LEU A 92 6.55 -6.80 16.07
C LEU A 92 7.96 -7.05 16.61
N GLY A 93 8.89 -6.12 16.37
CA GLY A 93 10.30 -6.22 16.81
C GLY A 93 10.48 -6.03 18.31
N SER A 94 9.52 -5.42 18.99
CA SER A 94 9.56 -5.18 20.45
C SER A 94 9.57 -6.46 21.28
N GLY A 95 9.09 -7.59 20.73
CA GLY A 95 8.92 -8.85 21.45
C GLY A 95 7.90 -8.80 22.60
N ARG A 96 7.13 -7.70 22.71
CA ARG A 96 6.10 -7.55 23.78
C ARG A 96 4.83 -8.31 23.43
N PRO A 97 4.00 -8.63 24.43
CA PRO A 97 2.63 -9.10 24.20
C PRO A 97 1.82 -8.08 23.38
N SER A 98 0.73 -8.53 22.73
CA SER A 98 -0.13 -7.76 21.83
C SER A 98 -0.42 -6.34 22.31
N ASP A 99 -0.92 -6.17 23.55
CA ASP A 99 -1.25 -4.84 24.11
C ASP A 99 -0.03 -3.90 24.16
N GLY A 100 1.13 -4.45 24.52
CA GLY A 100 2.39 -3.70 24.57
C GLY A 100 2.91 -3.32 23.17
N ALA A 101 2.80 -4.23 22.20
CA ALA A 101 3.16 -3.98 20.81
C ALA A 101 2.23 -2.91 20.19
N LEU A 102 0.92 -3.01 20.41
CA LEU A 102 -0.05 -2.01 19.94
C LEU A 102 0.14 -0.64 20.62
N ALA A 103 0.60 -0.61 21.89
CA ALA A 103 0.93 0.65 22.56
C ALA A 103 2.14 1.34 21.91
N ILE A 104 3.17 0.58 21.52
CA ILE A 104 4.32 1.11 20.76
C ILE A 104 3.87 1.70 19.43
N MET A 105 3.04 0.99 18.66
CA MET A 105 2.49 1.47 17.37
C MET A 105 1.64 2.74 17.49
N ARG A 106 1.23 3.11 18.71
CA ARG A 106 0.46 4.35 18.99
C ARG A 106 1.31 5.51 19.48
N SER A 107 2.56 5.27 19.89
CA SER A 107 3.37 6.30 20.53
C SER A 107 3.73 7.45 19.59
N GLY A 108 3.66 7.22 18.26
CA GLY A 108 4.05 8.20 17.25
C GLY A 108 5.56 8.39 17.12
N ASP A 109 6.35 7.72 17.95
CA ASP A 109 7.82 7.73 17.89
C ASP A 109 8.30 6.53 17.06
N THR A 110 9.19 6.77 16.11
CA THR A 110 9.81 5.68 15.34
C THR A 110 10.97 5.07 16.12
N GLY A 111 10.87 3.79 16.43
CA GLY A 111 11.90 3.05 17.13
C GLY A 111 13.00 2.49 16.21
N PRO A 112 13.99 1.79 16.77
CA PRO A 112 15.13 1.29 16.01
C PRO A 112 14.77 0.24 14.96
N PHE A 113 13.76 -0.60 15.20
CA PHE A 113 13.30 -1.60 14.21
C PHE A 113 12.59 -0.91 13.05
N GLY A 114 11.77 0.12 13.31
CA GLY A 114 11.12 0.94 12.30
C GLY A 114 12.14 1.63 11.40
N VAL A 115 13.13 2.31 11.99
CA VAL A 115 14.20 2.99 11.23
C VAL A 115 14.98 1.99 10.37
N ALA A 116 15.44 0.88 10.96
CA ALA A 116 16.19 -0.14 10.21
C ALA A 116 15.37 -0.74 9.06
N THR A 117 14.09 -1.04 9.31
CA THR A 117 13.19 -1.58 8.30
C THR A 117 12.93 -0.58 7.18
N LEU A 118 12.67 0.70 7.50
CA LEU A 118 12.50 1.76 6.50
C LEU A 118 13.72 1.88 5.60
N VAL A 119 14.92 1.96 6.18
CA VAL A 119 16.17 2.10 5.42
C VAL A 119 16.35 0.91 4.47
N LEU A 120 16.23 -0.32 4.98
CA LEU A 120 16.42 -1.53 4.17
C LEU A 120 15.36 -1.66 3.06
N VAL A 121 14.09 -1.40 3.37
CA VAL A 121 13.00 -1.49 2.39
C VAL A 121 13.11 -0.40 1.33
N LEU A 122 13.42 0.84 1.69
CA LEU A 122 13.59 1.93 0.72
C LEU A 122 14.80 1.68 -0.18
N LEU A 123 15.94 1.21 0.36
CA LEU A 123 17.09 0.82 -0.44
C LEU A 123 16.76 -0.30 -1.42
N ALA A 124 16.02 -1.33 -0.97
CA ALA A 124 15.57 -2.42 -1.83
C ALA A 124 14.62 -1.93 -2.93
N GLN A 125 13.65 -1.07 -2.59
CA GLN A 125 12.70 -0.50 -3.56
C GLN A 125 13.41 0.34 -4.63
N VAL A 126 14.30 1.25 -4.22
CA VAL A 126 15.07 2.09 -5.15
C VAL A 126 15.96 1.23 -6.04
N SER A 127 16.67 0.26 -5.45
CA SER A 127 17.55 -0.64 -6.21
C SER A 127 16.78 -1.50 -7.21
N ALA A 128 15.63 -2.04 -6.80
CA ALA A 128 14.77 -2.84 -7.68
C ALA A 128 14.16 -1.98 -8.80
N ALA A 129 13.66 -0.78 -8.50
CA ALA A 129 13.11 0.13 -9.49
C ALA A 129 14.18 0.57 -10.52
N ALA A 130 15.40 0.89 -10.07
CA ALA A 130 16.51 1.25 -10.94
C ALA A 130 16.88 0.14 -11.94
N GLN A 131 16.69 -1.12 -11.57
CA GLN A 131 16.96 -2.27 -12.44
C GLN A 131 15.78 -2.60 -13.35
N ALA A 132 14.56 -2.61 -12.80
CA ALA A 132 13.37 -3.10 -13.50
C ALA A 132 12.65 -2.02 -14.33
N GLY A 133 12.89 -0.73 -14.04
CA GLY A 133 12.36 0.40 -14.81
C GLY A 133 10.96 0.88 -14.40
N PRO A 134 10.47 1.94 -15.10
CA PRO A 134 9.25 2.66 -14.69
C PRO A 134 7.98 1.80 -14.68
N LEU A 135 7.82 0.89 -15.64
CA LEU A 135 6.64 0.02 -15.72
C LEU A 135 6.56 -0.95 -14.55
N ALA A 136 7.70 -1.54 -14.16
CA ALA A 136 7.76 -2.43 -13.00
C ALA A 136 7.43 -1.68 -11.70
N LEU A 137 7.88 -0.43 -11.55
CA LEU A 137 7.52 0.43 -10.42
C LEU A 137 6.00 0.69 -10.39
N LEU A 138 5.38 1.04 -11.52
CA LEU A 138 3.93 1.19 -11.61
C LEU A 138 3.20 -0.08 -11.14
N LEU A 139 3.59 -1.25 -11.66
CA LEU A 139 2.99 -2.53 -11.30
C LEU A 139 3.19 -2.86 -9.82
N ALA A 140 4.35 -2.56 -9.24
CA ALA A 140 4.62 -2.76 -7.81
C ALA A 140 3.70 -1.88 -6.95
N VAL A 141 3.51 -0.60 -7.31
CA VAL A 141 2.61 0.31 -6.58
C VAL A 141 1.16 -0.14 -6.68
N VAL A 142 0.71 -0.60 -7.84
CA VAL A 142 -0.64 -1.17 -8.02
C VAL A 142 -0.80 -2.44 -7.19
N THR A 143 0.18 -3.35 -7.24
CA THR A 143 0.17 -4.60 -6.47
C THR A 143 0.05 -4.36 -4.97
N GLY A 144 0.75 -3.36 -4.43
CA GLY A 144 0.61 -2.96 -3.03
C GLY A 144 -0.83 -2.55 -2.67
N ARG A 145 -1.55 -1.87 -3.57
CA ARG A 145 -2.97 -1.50 -3.36
C ARG A 145 -3.92 -2.68 -3.52
N VAL A 146 -3.58 -3.62 -4.38
CA VAL A 146 -4.30 -4.91 -4.47
C VAL A 146 -4.14 -5.71 -3.17
N ALA A 147 -2.92 -5.79 -2.62
CA ALA A 147 -2.67 -6.43 -1.34
C ALA A 147 -3.42 -5.73 -0.19
N LEU A 148 -3.54 -4.39 -0.22
CA LEU A 148 -4.37 -3.64 0.73
C LEU A 148 -5.85 -4.02 0.60
N THR A 149 -6.41 -4.06 -0.62
CA THR A 149 -7.79 -4.52 -0.87
C THR A 149 -8.01 -5.93 -0.34
N TRP A 150 -7.05 -6.82 -0.58
CA TRP A 150 -7.06 -8.20 -0.09
C TRP A 150 -7.05 -8.27 1.44
N SER A 151 -6.28 -7.42 2.10
CA SER A 151 -6.19 -7.35 3.57
C SER A 151 -7.48 -6.86 4.22
N CYS A 152 -8.30 -6.10 3.49
CA CYS A 152 -9.60 -5.63 3.98
C CYS A 152 -10.75 -6.62 3.75
N ARG A 153 -10.49 -7.86 3.28
CA ARG A 153 -11.50 -8.88 3.01
C ARG A 153 -12.21 -9.35 4.28
N ARG A 154 -13.44 -9.83 4.14
CA ARG A 154 -14.22 -10.39 5.25
C ARG A 154 -13.45 -11.51 5.97
N GLY A 155 -13.57 -11.54 7.29
CA GLY A 155 -12.89 -12.51 8.15
C GLY A 155 -11.50 -12.07 8.62
N VAL A 156 -10.97 -10.94 8.16
CA VAL A 156 -9.74 -10.34 8.69
C VAL A 156 -10.12 -9.38 9.82
N PRO A 157 -9.72 -9.64 11.08
CA PRO A 157 -10.04 -8.77 12.21
C PRO A 157 -9.23 -7.47 12.14
N ALA A 158 -9.76 -6.41 12.77
CA ALA A 158 -8.97 -5.23 13.08
C ALA A 158 -8.13 -5.49 14.33
N ALA A 159 -6.90 -5.02 14.37
CA ALA A 159 -6.06 -5.09 15.57
C ALA A 159 -6.57 -4.17 16.70
N ARG A 160 -7.37 -3.15 16.36
CA ARG A 160 -7.96 -2.19 17.29
C ARG A 160 -9.41 -1.93 16.95
N HIS A 161 -10.21 -1.48 17.92
CA HIS A 161 -11.62 -1.15 17.73
C HIS A 161 -11.84 0.28 17.20
N ASP A 162 -10.78 1.08 17.07
CA ASP A 162 -10.79 2.49 16.67
C ASP A 162 -9.89 2.76 15.47
N GLY A 163 -10.07 3.94 14.85
CA GLY A 163 -9.25 4.43 13.76
C GLY A 163 -9.60 3.86 12.38
N LEU A 164 -8.74 4.20 11.41
CA LEU A 164 -8.93 3.85 10.00
C LEU A 164 -8.92 2.33 9.78
N GLY A 165 -8.05 1.60 10.49
CA GLY A 165 -7.96 0.14 10.39
C GLY A 165 -9.27 -0.56 10.76
N ALA A 166 -9.94 -0.11 11.85
CA ALA A 166 -11.24 -0.63 12.26
C ALA A 166 -12.34 -0.37 11.21
N LEU A 167 -12.29 0.81 10.55
CA LEU A 167 -13.25 1.19 9.54
C LEU A 167 -13.17 0.31 8.28
N VAL A 168 -11.95 -0.05 7.86
CA VAL A 168 -11.72 -0.79 6.61
C VAL A 168 -11.63 -2.30 6.80
N ALA A 169 -11.34 -2.79 8.01
CA ALA A 169 -11.26 -4.23 8.29
C ALA A 169 -12.58 -4.93 7.96
N SER A 170 -12.48 -6.11 7.36
CA SER A 170 -13.64 -6.94 6.97
C SER A 170 -14.69 -6.23 6.08
N SER A 171 -14.37 -5.08 5.49
CA SER A 171 -15.32 -4.26 4.70
C SER A 171 -15.50 -4.76 3.26
N VAL A 172 -14.57 -5.56 2.73
CA VAL A 172 -14.58 -6.07 1.36
C VAL A 172 -15.06 -7.53 1.32
N ARG A 173 -16.01 -7.86 0.43
CA ARG A 173 -16.41 -9.26 0.21
C ARG A 173 -15.24 -10.04 -0.38
N THR A 174 -14.94 -11.23 0.15
CA THR A 174 -13.78 -12.05 -0.26
C THR A 174 -13.75 -12.33 -1.76
N LEU A 175 -14.91 -12.63 -2.38
CA LEU A 175 -14.99 -12.85 -3.82
C LEU A 175 -14.66 -11.58 -4.64
N VAL A 176 -15.01 -10.40 -4.13
CA VAL A 176 -14.66 -9.12 -4.78
C VAL A 176 -13.16 -8.87 -4.66
N ALA A 177 -12.56 -9.10 -3.49
CA ALA A 177 -11.12 -8.98 -3.29
C ALA A 177 -10.35 -9.95 -4.21
N LEU A 178 -10.83 -11.20 -4.32
CA LEU A 178 -10.26 -12.19 -5.26
C LEU A 178 -10.40 -11.73 -6.71
N GLY A 179 -11.55 -11.20 -7.11
CA GLY A 179 -11.77 -10.64 -8.44
C GLY A 179 -10.78 -9.52 -8.78
N VAL A 180 -10.51 -8.63 -7.81
CA VAL A 180 -9.49 -7.55 -7.96
C VAL A 180 -8.10 -8.15 -8.19
N VAL A 181 -7.70 -9.16 -7.41
CA VAL A 181 -6.41 -9.85 -7.60
C VAL A 181 -6.32 -10.46 -8.99
N VAL A 182 -7.35 -11.23 -9.40
CA VAL A 182 -7.37 -11.91 -10.70
C VAL A 182 -7.32 -10.92 -11.85
N VAL A 183 -8.15 -9.87 -11.83
CA VAL A 183 -8.17 -8.84 -12.88
C VAL A 183 -6.81 -8.14 -13.00
N THR A 184 -6.17 -7.83 -11.87
CA THR A 184 -4.85 -7.20 -11.89
C THR A 184 -3.77 -8.16 -12.40
N ALA A 185 -3.79 -9.42 -11.96
CA ALA A 185 -2.82 -10.42 -12.42
C ALA A 185 -2.99 -10.72 -13.93
N VAL A 186 -4.22 -10.83 -14.41
CA VAL A 186 -4.50 -11.00 -15.86
C VAL A 186 -4.04 -9.76 -16.63
N GLY A 187 -4.37 -8.54 -16.16
CA GLY A 187 -3.91 -7.30 -16.80
C GLY A 187 -2.39 -7.19 -16.86
N ALA A 188 -1.69 -7.56 -15.80
CA ALA A 188 -0.22 -7.63 -15.78
C ALA A 188 0.31 -8.71 -16.74
N GLY A 189 -0.37 -9.87 -16.82
CA GLY A 189 -0.02 -10.96 -17.73
C GLY A 189 -0.16 -10.62 -19.22
N LEU A 190 -0.98 -9.62 -19.56
CA LEU A 190 -1.02 -9.07 -20.92
C LEU A 190 0.22 -8.26 -21.28
N VAL A 191 1.01 -7.81 -20.29
CA VAL A 191 2.32 -7.20 -20.49
C VAL A 191 3.37 -8.29 -20.67
N ASP A 192 3.53 -9.13 -19.65
CA ASP A 192 4.33 -10.35 -19.69
C ASP A 192 3.95 -11.31 -18.54
N LEU A 193 4.31 -12.59 -18.66
CA LEU A 193 4.02 -13.59 -17.65
C LEU A 193 4.74 -13.34 -16.31
N PRO A 194 6.01 -12.90 -16.26
CA PRO A 194 6.67 -12.47 -15.02
C PRO A 194 5.91 -11.39 -14.25
N ALA A 195 5.29 -10.42 -14.93
CA ALA A 195 4.49 -9.38 -14.28
C ALA A 195 3.26 -9.96 -13.56
N ALA A 196 2.56 -10.92 -14.17
CA ALA A 196 1.46 -11.63 -13.51
C ALA A 196 1.95 -12.39 -12.27
N ALA A 197 3.07 -13.09 -12.38
CA ALA A 197 3.69 -13.82 -11.25
C ALA A 197 4.09 -12.87 -10.13
N ALA A 198 4.62 -11.69 -10.45
CA ALA A 198 4.99 -10.66 -9.47
C ALA A 198 3.77 -10.14 -8.69
N VAL A 199 2.63 -9.92 -9.37
CA VAL A 199 1.38 -9.52 -8.69
C VAL A 199 0.94 -10.60 -7.69
N VAL A 200 0.92 -11.86 -8.11
CA VAL A 200 0.54 -12.98 -7.24
C VAL A 200 1.50 -13.10 -6.06
N ALA A 201 2.81 -13.06 -6.31
CA ALA A 201 3.84 -13.13 -5.28
C ALA A 201 3.71 -11.98 -4.26
N GLY A 202 3.44 -10.75 -4.74
CA GLY A 202 3.24 -9.59 -3.87
C GLY A 202 2.00 -9.72 -2.96
N VAL A 203 0.89 -10.25 -3.49
CA VAL A 203 -0.32 -10.52 -2.68
C VAL A 203 -0.06 -11.64 -1.68
N VAL A 204 0.65 -12.70 -2.07
CA VAL A 204 1.02 -13.83 -1.17
C VAL A 204 1.94 -13.32 -0.06
N ALA A 205 2.94 -12.50 -0.36
CA ALA A 205 3.80 -11.89 0.65
C ALA A 205 2.99 -11.02 1.63
N GLY A 206 2.05 -10.20 1.11
CA GLY A 206 1.12 -9.43 1.94
C GLY A 206 0.25 -10.31 2.84
N GLU A 207 -0.22 -11.46 2.34
CA GLU A 207 -0.99 -12.44 3.14
C GLU A 207 -0.14 -13.06 4.26
N VAL A 208 1.11 -13.40 3.98
CA VAL A 208 2.04 -13.94 5.00
C VAL A 208 2.25 -12.91 6.11
N LEU A 209 2.52 -11.66 5.75
CA LEU A 209 2.69 -10.57 6.72
C LEU A 209 1.41 -10.31 7.52
N LEU A 210 0.25 -10.32 6.85
CA LEU A 210 -1.05 -10.17 7.51
C LEU A 210 -1.29 -11.26 8.53
N ARG A 211 -1.05 -12.53 8.19
CA ARG A 211 -1.19 -13.66 9.13
C ARG A 211 -0.23 -13.56 10.30
N LEU A 212 1.00 -13.10 10.05
CA LEU A 212 1.97 -12.85 11.11
C LEU A 212 1.47 -11.76 12.06
N ALA A 213 1.00 -10.64 11.51
CA ALA A 213 0.42 -9.54 12.29
C ALA A 213 -0.78 -10.01 13.12
N VAL A 214 -1.77 -10.67 12.52
CA VAL A 214 -2.97 -11.19 13.22
C VAL A 214 -2.63 -12.17 14.34
N ARG A 215 -1.51 -12.90 14.25
CA ARG A 215 -1.08 -13.84 15.32
C ARG A 215 -0.31 -13.17 16.44
N ARG A 216 0.25 -11.99 16.19
CA ARG A 216 1.18 -11.33 17.11
C ARG A 216 0.61 -10.05 17.72
N LEU A 217 -0.31 -9.40 17.02
CA LEU A 217 -0.99 -8.15 17.38
C LEU A 217 -2.49 -8.40 17.66
#